data_575cd9bd101d35576929dd5aafb14fd7
#
_entry.id   575cd9bd101d35576929dd5aafb14fd7
#
_cell.length_a   1.000
_cell.length_b   1.000
_cell.length_c   1.000
_cell.angle_alpha   90.00
_cell.angle_beta   90.00
_cell.angle_gamma   90.00
#
_symmetry.space_group_name_H-M   'P 1'
#
loop_
_entity.id
_entity.type
_entity.pdbx_description
1 polymer ?
#
loop_
_entity_poly.entity_id
_entity_poly.type
_entity_poly.pdbx_seq_one_letter_code
_entity_poly.pdbx_strand_id
1 'polypeptide(L)' 'MSSIKTVIEKIRNLENERKNLLLEFEELKKMADAKAKALESEISMLREEVKSLRILLGAEEPQPETTPKKRK' A
#
# COMPACT_ATOMS: atom_id res chain seq x y z
N MET A 1 3.49 -43.73 -27.23
CA MET A 1 2.95 -43.05 -26.83
C MET A 1 3.59 -41.97 -26.27
N SER A 2 3.34 -41.00 -26.37
CA SER A 2 4.00 -39.91 -26.02
C SER A 2 3.63 -39.45 -24.67
N SER A 3 3.15 -40.33 -23.89
CA SER A 3 2.69 -39.89 -22.62
C SER A 3 3.77 -39.26 -21.77
N ILE A 4 4.95 -39.80 -21.78
CA ILE A 4 6.02 -39.23 -20.97
C ILE A 4 6.37 -37.85 -21.49
N LYS A 5 6.44 -37.73 -22.78
CA LYS A 5 6.75 -36.45 -23.38
C LYS A 5 5.69 -35.43 -23.02
N THR A 6 4.43 -35.84 -23.09
CA THR A 6 3.34 -34.98 -22.78
C THR A 6 3.40 -34.53 -21.31
N VAL A 7 3.73 -35.45 -20.43
CA VAL A 7 3.84 -35.14 -19.03
C VAL A 7 4.96 -34.10 -18.78
N ILE A 8 6.09 -34.33 -19.44
CA ILE A 8 7.21 -33.41 -19.29
C ILE A 8 6.84 -32.02 -19.79
N GLU A 9 6.11 -31.98 -20.90
CA GLU A 9 5.70 -30.69 -21.42
C GLU A 9 4.76 -29.99 -20.47
N LYS A 10 3.85 -30.73 -19.88
CA LYS A 10 2.92 -30.14 -18.93
C LYS A 10 3.65 -29.61 -17.72
N ILE A 11 4.62 -30.36 -17.23
CA ILE A 11 5.40 -29.93 -16.09
C ILE A 11 6.13 -28.64 -16.42
N ARG A 12 6.70 -28.55 -17.60
CA ARG A 12 7.39 -27.37 -18.00
C ARG A 12 6.45 -26.18 -18.08
N ASN A 13 5.27 -26.40 -18.63
CA ASN A 13 4.29 -25.35 -18.73
C ASN A 13 3.87 -24.87 -17.35
N LEU A 14 3.66 -25.80 -16.46
CA LEU A 14 3.27 -25.44 -15.10
C LEU A 14 4.37 -24.66 -14.40
N GLU A 15 5.61 -25.04 -14.64
CA GLU A 15 6.72 -24.32 -14.05
C GLU A 15 6.80 -22.89 -14.57
N ASN A 16 6.55 -22.75 -15.86
CA ASN A 16 6.57 -21.42 -16.45
C ASN A 16 5.44 -20.56 -15.90
N GLU A 17 4.28 -21.17 -15.77
CA GLU A 17 3.14 -20.45 -15.23
C GLU A 17 3.41 -20.02 -13.81
N ARG A 18 4.01 -20.91 -13.04
CA ARG A 18 4.32 -20.58 -11.68
C ARG A 18 5.29 -19.40 -11.61
N LYS A 19 6.30 -19.43 -12.47
CA LYS A 19 7.26 -18.34 -12.53
C LYS A 19 6.57 -17.04 -12.85
N ASN A 20 5.70 -17.08 -13.86
CA ASN A 20 4.99 -15.88 -14.27
C ASN A 20 4.12 -15.33 -13.16
N LEU A 21 3.44 -16.23 -12.46
CA LEU A 21 2.58 -15.81 -11.36
C LEU A 21 3.39 -15.18 -10.25
N LEU A 22 4.58 -15.73 -9.98
CA LEU A 22 5.42 -15.16 -8.95
C LEU A 22 5.87 -13.76 -9.33
N LEU A 23 6.21 -13.58 -10.60
CA LEU A 23 6.62 -12.27 -11.07
C LEU A 23 5.48 -11.28 -10.97
N GLU A 24 4.29 -11.71 -11.32
CA GLU A 24 3.13 -10.84 -11.25
C GLU A 24 2.83 -10.46 -9.80
N PHE A 25 3.00 -11.43 -8.93
CA PHE A 25 2.76 -11.18 -7.52
C PHE A 25 3.75 -10.15 -7.00
N GLU A 26 5.00 -10.26 -7.40
CA GLU A 26 6.01 -9.31 -6.99
C GLU A 26 5.68 -7.92 -7.49
N GLU A 27 5.19 -7.85 -8.72
CA GLU A 27 4.81 -6.57 -9.28
C GLU A 27 3.67 -5.95 -8.49
N LEU A 28 2.69 -6.78 -8.17
CA LEU A 28 1.55 -6.30 -7.41
C LEU A 28 1.98 -5.78 -6.04
N LYS A 29 2.92 -6.48 -5.43
CA LYS A 29 3.42 -6.04 -4.14
C LYS A 29 4.08 -4.68 -4.25
N LYS A 30 4.87 -4.48 -5.29
CA LYS A 30 5.53 -3.21 -5.48
C LYS A 30 4.52 -2.10 -5.67
N MET A 31 3.50 -2.38 -6.46
CA MET A 31 2.48 -1.39 -6.72
C MET A 31 1.72 -1.05 -5.46
N ALA A 32 1.41 -2.06 -4.67
CA ALA A 32 0.69 -1.84 -3.43
C ALA A 32 1.52 -1.00 -2.47
N ASP A 33 2.83 -1.28 -2.41
CA ASP A 33 3.71 -0.52 -1.54
C ASP A 33 3.79 0.93 -1.99
N ALA A 34 3.91 1.13 -3.30
CA ALA A 34 3.99 2.49 -3.81
C ALA A 34 2.72 3.26 -3.51
N LYS A 35 1.58 2.62 -3.66
CA LYS A 35 0.32 3.28 -3.38
C LYS A 35 0.18 3.59 -1.91
N ALA A 36 0.59 2.67 -1.07
CA ALA A 36 0.51 2.90 0.36
C ALA A 36 1.36 4.11 0.75
N LYS A 37 2.54 4.22 0.18
CA LYS A 37 3.40 5.35 0.47
C LYS A 37 2.81 6.65 -0.03
N ALA A 38 2.23 6.60 -1.22
CA ALA A 38 1.61 7.79 -1.77
C ALA A 38 0.46 8.26 -0.89
N LEU A 39 -0.33 7.30 -0.41
CA LEU A 39 -1.43 7.64 0.47
C LEU A 39 -0.94 8.23 1.79
N GLU A 40 0.12 7.68 2.33
CA GLU A 40 0.68 8.20 3.56
C GLU A 40 1.14 9.63 3.38
N SER A 41 1.75 9.91 2.24
CA SER A 41 2.19 11.26 1.95
C SER A 41 1.00 12.20 1.87
N GLU A 42 -0.05 11.77 1.20
CA GLU A 42 -1.23 12.59 1.08
C GLU A 42 -1.86 12.88 2.42
N ILE A 43 -1.91 11.87 3.26
CA ILE A 43 -2.47 12.06 4.59
C ILE A 43 -1.65 13.07 5.36
N SER A 44 -0.33 12.98 5.27
CA SER A 44 0.52 13.93 5.95
C SER A 44 0.28 15.35 5.45
N MET A 45 0.15 15.50 4.14
CA MET A 45 -0.09 16.80 3.56
C MET A 45 -1.43 17.37 4.01
N LEU A 46 -2.44 16.50 4.03
CA LEU A 46 -3.76 16.94 4.46
C LEU A 46 -3.74 17.39 5.91
N ARG A 47 -3.01 16.69 6.73
CA ARG A 47 -2.90 17.05 8.13
C ARG A 47 -2.29 18.42 8.27
N GLU A 48 -1.23 18.67 7.49
CA GLU A 48 -0.58 19.96 7.54
C GLU A 48 -1.51 21.05 7.08
N GLU A 49 -2.29 20.76 6.05
CA GLU A 49 -3.22 21.76 5.54
C GLU A 49 -4.29 22.08 6.55
N VAL A 50 -4.79 21.07 7.22
CA VAL A 50 -5.81 21.28 8.23
C VAL A 50 -5.25 22.14 9.35
N LYS A 51 -4.00 21.85 9.74
CA LYS A 51 -3.36 22.64 10.76
C LYS A 51 -3.26 24.09 10.33
N SER A 52 -2.81 24.31 9.11
CA SER A 52 -2.66 25.67 8.60
C SER A 52 -4.00 26.38 8.58
N LEU A 53 -5.03 25.69 8.15
CA LEU A 53 -6.34 26.29 8.11
C LEU A 53 -6.83 26.67 9.49
N ARG A 54 -6.59 25.84 10.45
CA ARG A 54 -7.00 26.14 11.79
C ARG A 54 -6.32 27.38 12.31
N ILE A 55 -5.04 27.48 12.03
CA ILE A 55 -4.29 28.64 12.46
C ILE A 55 -4.83 29.88 11.76
N LEU A 56 -5.09 29.80 10.48
CA LEU A 56 -5.60 30.92 9.75
C LEU A 56 -6.96 31.35 10.24
N LEU A 57 -7.78 30.43 10.61
CA LEU A 57 -9.10 30.74 11.08
C LEU A 57 -9.10 31.22 12.54
N GLY A 58 -7.96 31.18 13.16
CA GLY A 58 -7.87 31.60 14.53
C GLY A 58 -8.28 30.57 15.54
N ALA A 59 -8.40 29.36 15.07
CA ALA A 59 -8.77 28.32 16.00
C ALA A 59 -7.57 28.04 16.83
N GLU A 60 -7.80 27.73 18.02
CA GLU A 60 -6.74 27.52 18.81
C GLU A 60 -6.16 26.31 18.60
N GLU A 61 -5.38 25.89 18.95
CA GLU A 61 -4.78 24.79 18.74
C GLU A 61 -5.35 23.70 18.97
N PRO A 62 -5.32 23.06 18.40
CA PRO A 62 -5.97 21.93 18.41
C PRO A 62 -5.52 21.10 19.46
N GLN A 63 -5.78 20.90 19.96
CA GLN A 63 -5.41 20.16 20.83
C GLN A 63 -5.65 19.04 20.74
N PRO A 64 -5.53 18.55 20.56
CA PRO A 64 -5.75 17.55 20.18
C PRO A 64 -6.26 16.73 20.74
N GLU A 65 -6.38 16.53 20.65
CA GLU A 65 -6.81 15.76 20.90
C GLU A 65 -6.48 15.20 21.85
N THR A 66 -6.15 15.40 22.36
CA THR A 66 -5.79 14.93 23.16
C THR A 66 -6.05 15.16 24.07
N THR A 67 -6.13 15.46 24.36
CA THR A 67 -6.20 15.56 25.19
C THR A 67 -6.63 15.54 25.95
N PRO A 68 -6.63 15.49 26.30
CA PRO A 68 -6.87 15.49 27.17
C PRO A 68 -7.13 15.67 27.96
N LYS A 69 -7.08 15.71 27.93
CA LYS A 69 -7.11 15.72 28.58
C LYS A 69 -7.25 16.04 29.46
N LYS A 70 -7.32 16.29 29.60
CA LYS A 70 -7.21 16.52 30.32
C LYS A 70 -7.61 16.78 31.22
N ARG A 71 -7.69 16.91 31.37
CA ARG A 71 -7.83 17.03 32.18
C ARG A 71 -7.95 17.10 33.08
N LYS A 72 -7.90 17.33 33.34
CA LYS A 72 -7.76 17.19 34.07
C LYS A 72 -7.78 17.19 34.43
#